data_1c0fc4b90e646009ad19b72c4e54e92d
#
_entry.id   1c0fc4b90e646009ad19b72c4e54e92d
#
_cell.length_a   1.000
_cell.length_b   1.000
_cell.length_c   1.000
_cell.angle_alpha   90.00
_cell.angle_beta   90.00
_cell.angle_gamma   90.00
#
_symmetry.space_group_name_H-M   'P 1'
#
loop_
_entity.id
_entity.type
_entity.pdbx_description
1 polymer ?
#
loop_
_entity_poly.entity_id
_entity_poly.type
_entity_poly.pdbx_seq_one_letter_code
_entity_poly.pdbx_strand_id
1 'polypeptide(L)'
;INWDYGSGVVVGGAGFLLNNEMDDFSAKPGTPNIYGVVGSVANEIQPGKRMLSSMSPTIVLKDGEVEMVLGTPGGSTIFTTVFQVITNIVDFGMSVEEAIGIARFHHQLVPPDLITYSGFTIDQHLPKVTVGDLSEKGYRSEPHSFEYGDVQIIVRSGDSWIAASDPRDRGQSRVFEVTTKTRDR
;
A
#
# COMPACT_ATOMS: atom_id res chain seq x y z
N ILE A 1 -9.81 -7.03 5.75
CA ILE A 1 -10.84 -6.12 6.27
C ILE A 1 -10.74 -4.81 5.52
N ASN A 2 -11.84 -4.41 4.86
CA ASN A 2 -11.97 -3.12 4.18
C ASN A 2 -12.58 -2.10 5.16
N TRP A 3 -12.17 -0.83 5.06
CA TRP A 3 -12.56 0.25 5.97
C TRP A 3 -12.13 -0.01 7.43
N ASP A 4 -12.56 0.84 8.35
CA ASP A 4 -12.07 0.85 9.72
C ASP A 4 -12.38 -0.43 10.51
N TYR A 5 -13.57 -1.02 10.31
CA TYR A 5 -14.06 -2.14 11.12
C TYR A 5 -14.67 -3.29 10.31
N GLY A 6 -14.36 -3.40 9.04
CA GLY A 6 -14.89 -4.46 8.18
C GLY A 6 -16.41 -4.48 8.15
N SER A 7 -17.02 -5.63 8.46
CA SER A 7 -18.49 -5.76 8.56
C SER A 7 -19.10 -5.12 9.81
N GLY A 8 -18.30 -4.71 10.79
CA GLY A 8 -18.74 -4.28 12.10
C GLY A 8 -19.29 -5.41 13.00
N VAL A 9 -19.26 -6.66 12.54
CA VAL A 9 -19.78 -7.82 13.26
C VAL A 9 -18.67 -8.48 14.08
N VAL A 10 -18.84 -8.48 15.41
CA VAL A 10 -17.95 -9.17 16.34
C VAL A 10 -18.38 -10.64 16.49
N VAL A 11 -17.43 -11.56 16.36
CA VAL A 11 -17.70 -12.98 16.63
C VAL A 11 -17.70 -13.22 18.14
N GLY A 12 -18.87 -13.58 18.67
CA GLY A 12 -19.05 -13.81 20.10
C GLY A 12 -18.11 -14.92 20.62
N GLY A 13 -17.37 -14.61 21.69
CA GLY A 13 -16.42 -15.55 22.31
C GLY A 13 -15.07 -15.70 21.60
N ALA A 14 -14.88 -15.13 20.41
CA ALA A 14 -13.65 -15.25 19.65
C ALA A 14 -12.78 -13.97 19.63
N GLY A 15 -13.39 -12.80 19.91
CA GLY A 15 -12.68 -11.54 20.06
C GLY A 15 -12.14 -10.92 18.78
N PHE A 16 -12.70 -11.25 17.61
CA PHE A 16 -12.35 -10.64 16.35
C PHE A 16 -13.58 -10.18 15.56
N LEU A 17 -13.35 -9.27 14.60
CA LEU A 17 -14.35 -8.79 13.66
C LEU A 17 -14.37 -9.65 12.41
N LEU A 18 -15.56 -9.87 11.84
CA LEU A 18 -15.67 -10.46 10.49
C LEU A 18 -15.23 -9.43 9.44
N ASN A 19 -14.62 -9.94 8.37
CA ASN A 19 -14.31 -9.13 7.20
C ASN A 19 -15.59 -8.73 6.44
N ASN A 20 -15.44 -7.81 5.49
CA ASN A 20 -16.48 -7.36 4.56
C ASN A 20 -16.03 -7.49 3.09
N GLU A 21 -15.24 -8.51 2.79
CA GLU A 21 -14.50 -8.63 1.53
C GLU A 21 -15.34 -9.20 0.38
N MET A 22 -16.67 -9.30 0.54
CA MET A 22 -17.56 -9.63 -0.58
C MET A 22 -17.50 -8.60 -1.71
N ASP A 23 -17.13 -7.36 -1.41
CA ASP A 23 -16.93 -6.29 -2.41
C ASP A 23 -15.64 -6.45 -3.22
N ASP A 24 -14.72 -7.31 -2.79
CA ASP A 24 -13.53 -7.68 -3.57
C ASP A 24 -13.88 -8.60 -4.76
N PHE A 25 -15.05 -9.23 -4.77
CA PHE A 25 -15.58 -9.85 -5.97
C PHE A 25 -16.02 -8.81 -7.00
N SER A 26 -16.04 -9.22 -8.27
CA SER A 26 -16.75 -8.49 -9.32
C SER A 26 -18.26 -8.72 -9.16
N ALA A 27 -18.91 -7.97 -8.28
CA ALA A 27 -20.35 -8.11 -8.02
C ALA A 27 -21.18 -7.86 -9.31
N LYS A 28 -20.68 -6.96 -10.17
CA LYS A 28 -21.19 -6.72 -11.51
C LYS A 28 -20.00 -6.54 -12.47
N PRO A 29 -19.60 -7.59 -13.21
CA PRO A 29 -18.51 -7.52 -14.17
C PRO A 29 -18.64 -6.35 -15.14
N GLY A 30 -17.52 -5.64 -15.40
CA GLY A 30 -17.50 -4.45 -16.24
C GLY A 30 -17.96 -3.14 -15.58
N THR A 31 -18.33 -3.20 -14.29
CA THR A 31 -18.71 -2.01 -13.50
C THR A 31 -17.67 -1.75 -12.42
N PRO A 32 -17.27 -0.48 -12.18
CA PRO A 32 -16.37 -0.14 -11.09
C PRO A 32 -16.95 -0.51 -9.72
N ASN A 33 -16.11 -1.03 -8.83
CA ASN A 33 -16.43 -1.17 -7.41
C ASN A 33 -16.24 0.15 -6.66
N ILE A 34 -16.36 0.14 -5.34
CA ILE A 34 -16.17 1.33 -4.47
C ILE A 34 -14.77 1.97 -4.60
N TYR A 35 -13.76 1.21 -5.01
CA TYR A 35 -12.39 1.69 -5.25
C TYR A 35 -12.15 2.15 -6.70
N GLY A 36 -13.18 2.17 -7.55
CA GLY A 36 -13.05 2.49 -8.96
C GLY A 36 -12.44 1.36 -9.81
N VAL A 37 -12.25 0.17 -9.25
CA VAL A 37 -11.67 -0.97 -9.96
C VAL A 37 -12.76 -1.68 -10.76
N VAL A 38 -12.53 -1.82 -12.07
CA VAL A 38 -13.41 -2.55 -12.96
C VAL A 38 -13.02 -4.02 -12.97
N GLY A 39 -13.85 -4.86 -12.35
CA GLY A 39 -13.64 -6.30 -12.30
C GLY A 39 -14.21 -7.04 -13.52
N SER A 40 -13.81 -8.29 -13.70
CA SER A 40 -14.23 -9.17 -14.79
C SER A 40 -15.00 -10.39 -14.30
N VAL A 41 -15.55 -11.15 -15.24
CA VAL A 41 -16.22 -12.45 -14.99
C VAL A 41 -15.31 -13.44 -14.26
N ALA A 42 -13.98 -13.35 -14.45
CA ALA A 42 -13.02 -14.20 -13.76
C ALA A 42 -13.09 -14.09 -12.23
N ASN A 43 -13.51 -12.94 -11.71
CA ASN A 43 -13.67 -12.71 -10.26
C ASN A 43 -15.14 -12.56 -9.83
N GLU A 44 -16.09 -13.06 -10.63
CA GLU A 44 -17.51 -13.06 -10.30
C GLU A 44 -17.83 -13.93 -9.09
N ILE A 45 -18.85 -13.57 -8.33
CA ILE A 45 -19.33 -14.33 -7.16
C ILE A 45 -19.85 -15.69 -7.58
N GLN A 46 -19.33 -16.76 -6.99
CA GLN A 46 -19.78 -18.14 -7.22
C GLN A 46 -19.72 -18.95 -5.91
N PRO A 47 -20.57 -19.96 -5.73
CA PRO A 47 -20.54 -20.83 -4.57
C PRO A 47 -19.16 -21.47 -4.37
N GLY A 48 -18.61 -21.38 -3.14
CA GLY A 48 -17.31 -21.96 -2.77
C GLY A 48 -16.08 -21.25 -3.34
N LYS A 49 -16.25 -20.19 -4.12
CA LYS A 49 -15.16 -19.41 -4.71
C LYS A 49 -14.64 -18.38 -3.69
N ARG A 50 -13.31 -18.16 -3.72
CA ARG A 50 -12.66 -17.04 -3.01
C ARG A 50 -12.53 -15.85 -3.96
N MET A 51 -12.74 -14.65 -3.43
CA MET A 51 -12.45 -13.39 -4.12
C MET A 51 -10.93 -13.24 -4.36
N LEU A 52 -10.56 -12.34 -5.24
CA LEU A 52 -9.19 -11.83 -5.30
C LEU A 52 -8.84 -11.11 -3.98
N SER A 53 -7.57 -10.91 -3.71
CA SER A 53 -7.10 -10.03 -2.65
C SER A 53 -6.39 -8.82 -3.27
N SER A 54 -6.75 -7.62 -2.83
CA SER A 54 -6.06 -6.38 -3.18
C SER A 54 -4.81 -6.13 -2.32
N MET A 55 -4.62 -6.89 -1.25
CA MET A 55 -3.45 -6.78 -0.38
C MET A 55 -2.17 -7.18 -1.12
N SER A 56 -1.10 -6.42 -0.86
CA SER A 56 0.23 -6.67 -1.43
C SER A 56 1.30 -6.68 -0.34
N PRO A 57 1.20 -7.58 0.68
CA PRO A 57 2.28 -7.72 1.65
C PRO A 57 3.52 -8.22 0.93
N THR A 58 4.65 -7.52 1.11
CA THR A 58 5.83 -7.76 0.28
C THR A 58 7.05 -8.05 1.13
N ILE A 59 7.80 -9.08 0.74
CA ILE A 59 9.12 -9.41 1.25
C ILE A 59 10.09 -9.37 0.08
N VAL A 60 11.11 -8.54 0.18
CA VAL A 60 12.19 -8.46 -0.80
C VAL A 60 13.38 -9.27 -0.29
N LEU A 61 13.91 -10.13 -1.14
CA LEU A 61 15.10 -10.93 -0.85
C LEU A 61 16.27 -10.42 -1.69
N LYS A 62 17.47 -10.42 -1.10
CA LYS A 62 18.73 -10.19 -1.76
C LYS A 62 19.68 -11.34 -1.39
N ASP A 63 20.21 -12.02 -2.38
CA ASP A 63 21.09 -13.18 -2.21
C ASP A 63 20.52 -14.29 -1.31
N GLY A 64 19.18 -14.44 -1.33
CA GLY A 64 18.45 -15.43 -0.52
C GLY A 64 18.10 -14.98 0.90
N GLU A 65 18.57 -13.82 1.33
CA GLU A 65 18.31 -13.25 2.65
C GLU A 65 17.23 -12.17 2.58
N VAL A 66 16.48 -11.99 3.68
CA VAL A 66 15.49 -10.92 3.77
C VAL A 66 16.19 -9.57 3.79
N GLU A 67 15.88 -8.74 2.82
CA GLU A 67 16.40 -7.37 2.71
C GLU A 67 15.37 -6.35 3.16
N MET A 68 14.09 -6.57 2.85
CA MET A 68 13.03 -5.62 3.14
C MET A 68 11.70 -6.34 3.35
N VAL A 69 10.91 -5.84 4.29
CA VAL A 69 9.51 -6.25 4.52
C VAL A 69 8.66 -5.00 4.59
N LEU A 70 7.62 -4.92 3.78
CA LEU A 70 6.75 -3.76 3.77
C LEU A 70 5.31 -4.09 3.38
N GLY A 71 4.43 -3.20 3.77
CA GLY A 71 3.01 -3.24 3.42
C GLY A 71 2.32 -1.93 3.76
N THR A 72 1.13 -1.75 3.23
CA THR A 72 0.31 -0.56 3.43
C THR A 72 -1.16 -0.90 3.23
N PRO A 73 -2.11 -0.22 3.89
CA PRO A 73 -3.49 -0.13 3.42
C PRO A 73 -3.58 0.76 2.17
N GLY A 74 -4.75 0.86 1.54
CA GLY A 74 -4.98 1.82 0.45
C GLY A 74 -5.85 1.32 -0.72
N GLY A 75 -6.52 0.18 -0.60
CA GLY A 75 -7.37 -0.35 -1.66
C GLY A 75 -6.60 -0.53 -2.98
N SER A 76 -7.06 0.07 -4.06
CA SER A 76 -6.41 -0.01 -5.37
C SER A 76 -5.04 0.66 -5.44
N THR A 77 -4.68 1.52 -4.49
CA THR A 77 -3.37 2.19 -4.46
C THR A 77 -2.29 1.40 -3.73
N ILE A 78 -2.62 0.26 -3.09
CA ILE A 78 -1.69 -0.55 -2.31
C ILE A 78 -0.46 -0.95 -3.13
N PHE A 79 -0.67 -1.61 -4.27
CA PHE A 79 0.45 -2.13 -5.06
C PHE A 79 1.32 -1.03 -5.68
N THR A 80 0.73 0.10 -6.08
CA THR A 80 1.48 1.23 -6.62
C THR A 80 2.29 1.93 -5.53
N THR A 81 1.77 2.01 -4.31
CA THR A 81 2.51 2.52 -3.15
C THR A 81 3.71 1.63 -2.82
N VAL A 82 3.50 0.32 -2.68
CA VAL A 82 4.57 -0.65 -2.43
C VAL A 82 5.64 -0.57 -3.52
N PHE A 83 5.23 -0.55 -4.79
CA PHE A 83 6.15 -0.43 -5.93
C PHE A 83 7.00 0.84 -5.84
N GLN A 84 6.39 2.01 -5.61
CA GLN A 84 7.11 3.27 -5.52
C GLN A 84 8.11 3.30 -4.36
N VAL A 85 7.72 2.79 -3.18
CA VAL A 85 8.64 2.74 -2.03
C VAL A 85 9.84 1.84 -2.30
N ILE A 86 9.64 0.65 -2.90
CA ILE A 86 10.75 -0.23 -3.28
C ILE A 86 11.66 0.46 -4.29
N THR A 87 11.09 1.04 -5.35
CA THR A 87 11.85 1.74 -6.39
C THR A 87 12.63 2.93 -5.83
N ASN A 88 12.03 3.71 -4.94
CA ASN A 88 12.69 4.83 -4.28
C ASN A 88 13.93 4.40 -3.49
N ILE A 89 13.86 3.27 -2.79
CA ILE A 89 14.99 2.76 -2.02
C ILE A 89 16.02 2.09 -2.92
N VAL A 90 15.58 1.18 -3.82
CA VAL A 90 16.49 0.31 -4.58
C VAL A 90 17.10 1.03 -5.76
N ASP A 91 16.31 1.79 -6.53
CA ASP A 91 16.76 2.39 -7.79
C ASP A 91 17.24 3.84 -7.60
N PHE A 92 16.61 4.58 -6.68
CA PHE A 92 16.96 6.00 -6.43
C PHE A 92 17.82 6.20 -5.18
N GLY A 93 18.06 5.16 -4.37
CA GLY A 93 18.95 5.23 -3.20
C GLY A 93 18.45 6.14 -2.08
N MET A 94 17.14 6.37 -2.01
CA MET A 94 16.56 7.18 -0.93
C MET A 94 16.69 6.48 0.42
N SER A 95 16.81 7.25 1.49
CA SER A 95 16.63 6.71 2.84
C SER A 95 15.22 6.14 3.03
N VAL A 96 15.03 5.29 4.03
CA VAL A 96 13.73 4.66 4.29
C VAL A 96 12.66 5.72 4.59
N GLU A 97 13.02 6.71 5.40
CA GLU A 97 12.16 7.83 5.80
C GLU A 97 11.78 8.70 4.59
N GLU A 98 12.74 9.05 3.73
CA GLU A 98 12.48 9.79 2.50
C GLU A 98 11.55 9.01 1.56
N ALA A 99 11.82 7.72 1.36
CA ALA A 99 11.07 6.86 0.44
C ALA A 99 9.59 6.72 0.82
N ILE A 100 9.28 6.66 2.13
CA ILE A 100 7.91 6.59 2.62
C ILE A 100 7.26 7.97 2.76
N GLY A 101 8.04 9.04 2.92
CA GLY A 101 7.54 10.42 3.11
C GLY A 101 7.21 11.17 1.84
N ILE A 102 7.84 10.82 0.72
CA ILE A 102 7.68 11.55 -0.55
C ILE A 102 6.27 11.41 -1.13
N ALA A 103 5.87 12.36 -1.98
CA ALA A 103 4.61 12.32 -2.70
C ALA A 103 4.46 11.00 -3.49
N ARG A 104 3.28 10.40 -3.41
CA ARG A 104 2.91 9.19 -4.15
C ARG A 104 1.90 9.52 -5.21
N PHE A 105 1.92 8.76 -6.29
CA PHE A 105 0.96 8.88 -7.38
C PHE A 105 0.36 7.54 -7.76
N HIS A 106 -0.79 7.57 -8.42
CA HIS A 106 -1.48 6.39 -8.90
C HIS A 106 -2.16 6.68 -10.24
N HIS A 107 -2.13 5.69 -11.11
CA HIS A 107 -2.86 5.69 -12.37
C HIS A 107 -3.82 4.51 -12.41
N GLN A 108 -5.11 4.78 -12.24
CA GLN A 108 -6.16 3.74 -12.18
C GLN A 108 -6.50 3.16 -13.57
N LEU A 109 -5.98 3.74 -14.65
CA LEU A 109 -6.27 3.40 -16.05
C LEU A 109 -7.68 3.81 -16.54
N VAL A 110 -8.56 4.19 -15.66
CA VAL A 110 -9.91 4.66 -15.97
C VAL A 110 -10.22 5.88 -15.09
N PRO A 111 -10.27 7.09 -15.69
CA PRO A 111 -9.99 7.42 -17.10
C PRO A 111 -8.49 7.27 -17.46
N PRO A 112 -8.17 6.99 -18.73
CA PRO A 112 -6.78 6.64 -19.13
C PRO A 112 -5.79 7.80 -19.11
N ASP A 113 -6.27 9.02 -18.99
CA ASP A 113 -5.49 10.26 -18.97
C ASP A 113 -5.30 10.85 -17.57
N LEU A 114 -5.83 10.19 -16.52
CA LEU A 114 -5.82 10.75 -15.17
C LEU A 114 -4.79 10.06 -14.29
N ILE A 115 -3.85 10.85 -13.77
CA ILE A 115 -2.94 10.49 -12.69
C ILE A 115 -3.40 11.21 -11.43
N THR A 116 -3.64 10.47 -10.36
CA THR A 116 -3.93 11.04 -9.05
C THR A 116 -2.69 10.95 -8.16
N TYR A 117 -2.57 11.86 -7.21
CA TYR A 117 -1.43 11.88 -6.26
C TYR A 117 -1.92 12.17 -4.85
N SER A 118 -1.15 11.72 -3.85
CA SER A 118 -1.42 12.02 -2.44
C SER A 118 -1.34 13.53 -2.22
N GLY A 119 -2.32 14.12 -1.56
CA GLY A 119 -2.50 15.56 -1.65
C GLY A 119 -2.95 16.27 -0.39
N PHE A 120 -2.93 15.62 0.77
CA PHE A 120 -3.39 16.27 2.01
C PHE A 120 -2.45 17.37 2.51
N THR A 121 -1.16 17.26 2.27
CA THR A 121 -0.18 18.28 2.64
C THR A 121 0.52 18.84 1.41
N ILE A 122 0.87 20.13 1.43
CA ILE A 122 1.56 20.80 0.32
C ILE A 122 2.90 20.11 0.00
N ASP A 123 3.59 19.61 1.01
CA ASP A 123 4.88 18.94 0.87
C ASP A 123 4.78 17.56 0.19
N GLN A 124 3.57 17.02 0.08
CA GLN A 124 3.29 15.74 -0.57
C GLN A 124 2.67 15.89 -1.96
N HIS A 125 2.51 17.10 -2.45
CA HIS A 125 2.07 17.35 -3.82
C HIS A 125 3.20 17.04 -4.81
N LEU A 126 2.81 16.59 -6.01
CA LEU A 126 3.77 16.47 -7.09
C LEU A 126 4.39 17.84 -7.40
N PRO A 127 5.71 17.91 -7.66
CA PRO A 127 6.36 19.14 -8.08
C PRO A 127 5.68 19.73 -9.32
N LYS A 128 5.57 21.06 -9.40
CA LYS A 128 4.94 21.74 -10.55
C LYS A 128 5.58 21.39 -11.89
N VAL A 129 6.90 21.17 -11.91
CA VAL A 129 7.61 20.72 -13.11
C VAL A 129 7.11 19.35 -13.54
N THR A 130 6.96 18.40 -12.63
CA THR A 130 6.44 17.06 -12.91
C THR A 130 5.02 17.12 -13.46
N VAL A 131 4.16 17.96 -12.88
CA VAL A 131 2.80 18.16 -13.38
C VAL A 131 2.81 18.74 -14.80
N GLY A 132 3.73 19.67 -15.09
CA GLY A 132 3.95 20.21 -16.44
C GLY A 132 4.35 19.14 -17.44
N ASP A 133 5.37 18.34 -17.10
CA ASP A 133 5.88 17.26 -17.96
C ASP A 133 4.80 16.20 -18.24
N LEU A 134 3.97 15.87 -17.24
CA LEU A 134 2.85 14.96 -17.40
C LEU A 134 1.77 15.55 -18.32
N SER A 135 1.48 16.84 -18.19
CA SER A 135 0.52 17.55 -19.05
C SER A 135 0.97 17.56 -20.52
N GLU A 136 2.27 17.79 -20.79
CA GLU A 136 2.83 17.70 -22.14
C GLU A 136 2.70 16.32 -22.77
N LYS A 137 2.68 15.26 -21.93
CA LYS A 137 2.43 13.88 -22.34
C LYS A 137 0.95 13.51 -22.46
N GLY A 138 0.06 14.45 -22.22
CA GLY A 138 -1.40 14.30 -22.32
C GLY A 138 -2.10 13.80 -21.06
N TYR A 139 -1.41 13.78 -19.91
CA TYR A 139 -2.02 13.40 -18.64
C TYR A 139 -2.53 14.62 -17.86
N ARG A 140 -3.67 14.45 -17.23
CA ARG A 140 -4.16 15.34 -16.16
C ARG A 140 -3.64 14.82 -14.82
N SER A 141 -3.28 15.73 -13.92
CA SER A 141 -2.82 15.39 -12.57
C SER A 141 -3.70 16.07 -11.54
N GLU A 142 -4.31 15.28 -10.66
CA GLU A 142 -5.25 15.77 -9.65
C GLU A 142 -4.90 15.20 -8.26
N PRO A 143 -5.05 16.00 -7.18
CA PRO A 143 -4.93 15.48 -5.84
C PRO A 143 -6.04 14.46 -5.56
N HIS A 144 -5.70 13.34 -4.94
CA HIS A 144 -6.69 12.37 -4.49
C HIS A 144 -7.36 12.85 -3.21
N SER A 145 -8.61 12.46 -3.01
CA SER A 145 -9.40 12.84 -1.83
C SER A 145 -8.95 12.14 -0.54
N PHE A 146 -8.14 11.09 -0.64
CA PHE A 146 -7.58 10.34 0.48
C PHE A 146 -6.07 10.22 0.34
N GLU A 147 -5.36 10.04 1.47
CA GLU A 147 -3.94 9.71 1.44
C GLU A 147 -3.71 8.32 0.83
N TYR A 148 -2.58 8.17 0.14
CA TYR A 148 -2.17 6.90 -0.43
C TYR A 148 -1.37 6.09 0.60
N GLY A 149 -2.10 5.30 1.39
CA GLY A 149 -1.54 4.32 2.28
C GLY A 149 -0.97 4.90 3.59
N ASP A 150 -0.54 3.98 4.41
CA ASP A 150 0.18 4.13 5.67
C ASP A 150 1.25 3.04 5.70
N VAL A 151 2.39 3.32 5.10
CA VAL A 151 3.45 2.32 4.90
C VAL A 151 4.12 1.98 6.21
N GLN A 152 4.18 0.69 6.49
CA GLN A 152 5.01 0.12 7.53
C GLN A 152 6.12 -0.68 6.87
N ILE A 153 7.37 -0.40 7.21
CA ILE A 153 8.53 -0.97 6.53
C ILE A 153 9.66 -1.32 7.51
N ILE A 154 10.32 -2.42 7.22
CA ILE A 154 11.58 -2.83 7.87
C ILE A 154 12.58 -3.12 6.75
N VAL A 155 13.78 -2.56 6.87
CA VAL A 155 14.87 -2.73 5.90
C VAL A 155 16.13 -3.16 6.61
N ARG A 156 16.88 -4.08 6.03
CA ARG A 156 18.20 -4.50 6.53
C ARG A 156 19.22 -3.37 6.32
N SER A 157 20.04 -3.13 7.34
CA SER A 157 21.14 -2.18 7.29
C SER A 157 22.39 -2.84 7.90
N GLY A 158 23.18 -3.50 7.06
CA GLY A 158 24.29 -4.34 7.52
C GLY A 158 23.80 -5.49 8.41
N ASP A 159 24.28 -5.55 9.65
CA ASP A 159 23.89 -6.55 10.66
C ASP A 159 22.68 -6.12 11.50
N SER A 160 22.09 -4.97 11.21
CA SER A 160 20.93 -4.43 11.93
C SER A 160 19.73 -4.20 11.02
N TRP A 161 18.66 -3.66 11.60
CA TRP A 161 17.42 -3.34 10.91
C TRP A 161 17.02 -1.90 11.15
N ILE A 162 16.46 -1.27 10.12
CA ILE A 162 15.79 0.02 10.22
C ILE A 162 14.30 -0.25 10.09
N ALA A 163 13.50 0.29 11.00
CA ALA A 163 12.05 0.22 10.92
C ALA A 163 11.48 1.64 10.86
N ALA A 164 10.58 1.88 9.91
CA ALA A 164 9.92 3.18 9.77
C ALA A 164 8.41 3.01 9.56
N SER A 165 7.67 3.96 10.11
CA SER A 165 6.23 4.12 9.92
C SER A 165 5.95 5.38 9.13
N ASP A 166 4.96 5.31 8.26
CA ASP A 166 4.54 6.42 7.41
C ASP A 166 4.21 7.68 8.25
N PRO A 167 4.72 8.85 7.88
CA PRO A 167 4.41 10.08 8.60
C PRO A 167 2.95 10.57 8.39
N ARG A 168 2.19 9.94 7.47
CA ARG A 168 0.80 10.32 7.17
C ARG A 168 -0.18 9.88 8.24
N ASP A 169 0.15 8.82 9.00
CA ASP A 169 -0.71 8.32 10.07
C ASP A 169 0.06 8.27 11.40
N ARG A 170 -0.53 7.64 12.42
CA ARG A 170 -0.05 7.62 13.80
C ARG A 170 0.81 6.39 14.13
N GLY A 171 1.22 5.64 13.12
CA GLY A 171 2.08 4.48 13.27
C GLY A 171 3.39 4.82 13.99
N GLN A 172 3.93 3.87 14.74
CA GLN A 172 5.24 3.96 15.37
C GLN A 172 6.02 2.68 15.13
N SER A 173 7.28 2.83 14.77
CA SER A 173 8.21 1.72 14.60
C SER A 173 9.26 1.71 15.71
N ARG A 174 9.69 0.51 16.12
CA ARG A 174 10.77 0.32 17.08
C ARG A 174 11.59 -0.89 16.71
N VAL A 175 12.90 -0.78 16.85
CA VAL A 175 13.84 -1.91 16.73
C VAL A 175 14.33 -2.26 18.15
N PHE A 176 14.34 -3.53 18.46
CA PHE A 176 14.81 -4.05 19.75
C PHE A 176 16.01 -4.95 19.54
N GLU A 177 17.01 -4.84 20.38
CA GLU A 177 18.09 -5.83 20.46
C GLU A 177 17.55 -7.11 21.13
N VAL A 178 17.66 -8.23 20.44
CA VAL A 178 17.32 -9.53 21.00
C VAL A 178 18.58 -10.11 21.66
N THR A 179 18.70 -10.00 22.98
CA THR A 179 19.74 -10.70 23.72
C THR A 179 19.35 -12.18 23.79
N THR A 180 19.93 -13.02 22.94
CA THR A 180 19.83 -14.47 23.06
C THR A 180 20.58 -14.89 24.32
N LYS A 181 19.88 -15.17 25.43
CA LYS A 181 20.46 -15.94 26.52
C LYS A 181 20.80 -17.32 25.96
N THR A 182 22.06 -17.59 25.73
CA THR A 182 22.55 -18.96 25.56
C THR A 182 22.04 -19.76 26.76
N ARG A 183 21.11 -20.69 26.54
CA ARG A 183 20.84 -21.72 27.54
C ARG A 183 22.06 -22.64 27.52
N ASP A 184 22.95 -22.46 28.48
CA ASP A 184 23.94 -23.48 28.79
C ASP A 184 23.18 -24.80 29.08
N ARG A 185 23.47 -25.80 28.29
CA ARG A 185 22.94 -27.17 28.47
C ARG A 185 23.80 -27.87 29.48
#